data_20c95002b6e38b40dabbdf83356371a6
#
_entry.id   20c95002b6e38b40dabbdf83356371a6
#
_cell.length_a   1.000
_cell.length_b   1.000
_cell.length_c   1.000
_cell.angle_alpha   90.00
_cell.angle_beta   90.00
_cell.angle_gamma   90.00
#
_symmetry.space_group_name_H-M   'P 1'
#
loop_
_entity.id
_entity.type
_entity.pdbx_description
1 polymer ?
#
loop_
_entity_poly.entity_id
_entity_poly.type
_entity_poly.pdbx_seq_one_letter_code
_entity_poly.pdbx_strand_id
1 'polypeptide(L)'
;MIGHVQRPPTVRLVPRASTTQEAAIVMGSGGDPFAEYEQARDLCARAGRTVSIFAGNDMIEKFPYDIDHAVTLHPDKLQLWLPRRRAAGFNVPAKVWAHRAYEGAVTDWTRDWAGSTGLFCVKIARELGFVHIIGCGIPMTKEANHFLRNEPWSHANGFLRGWNAHLGELRPYVRSYSGWTLEQLGEPTEQWLRETIVDQHSNLSQTGLRA
;
A
#
# COMPACT_ATOMS: atom_id res chain seq x y z
N MET A 1 -20.94 24.85 27.98
CA MET A 1 -19.59 25.08 27.45
C MET A 1 -19.30 23.95 26.48
N ILE A 2 -19.33 24.25 25.18
CA ILE A 2 -19.05 23.26 24.12
C ILE A 2 -17.54 23.31 23.90
N GLY A 3 -16.84 22.24 24.33
CA GLY A 3 -15.39 22.13 24.16
C GLY A 3 -15.05 22.14 22.67
N HIS A 4 -14.21 23.08 22.24
CA HIS A 4 -13.58 23.09 20.93
C HIS A 4 -12.70 21.85 20.81
N VAL A 5 -13.17 20.84 20.07
CA VAL A 5 -12.31 19.74 19.60
C VAL A 5 -11.36 20.35 18.57
N GLN A 6 -10.10 20.61 18.97
CA GLN A 6 -9.04 20.97 18.03
C GLN A 6 -8.90 19.82 17.04
N ARG A 7 -9.14 20.10 15.75
CA ARG A 7 -8.81 19.16 14.67
C ARG A 7 -7.31 18.95 14.70
N PRO A 8 -6.84 17.70 14.78
CA PRO A 8 -5.40 17.44 14.65
C PRO A 8 -4.92 17.98 13.29
N PRO A 9 -3.70 18.53 13.24
CA PRO A 9 -3.16 19.11 12.02
C PRO A 9 -3.13 18.03 10.92
N THR A 10 -3.54 18.40 9.72
CA THR A 10 -3.37 17.57 8.53
C THR A 10 -1.87 17.37 8.33
N VAL A 11 -1.37 16.16 8.56
CA VAL A 11 0.03 15.86 8.32
C VAL A 11 0.28 15.98 6.82
N ARG A 12 0.96 17.05 6.42
CA ARG A 12 1.43 17.21 5.05
C ARG A 12 2.58 16.21 4.89
N LEU A 13 2.35 15.14 4.13
CA LEU A 13 3.41 14.19 3.77
C LEU A 13 4.53 15.00 3.11
N VAL A 14 5.69 15.07 3.75
CA VAL A 14 6.91 15.57 3.12
C VAL A 14 7.45 14.39 2.33
N PRO A 15 7.50 14.45 0.98
CA PRO A 15 8.08 13.41 0.18
C PRO A 15 9.52 13.16 0.66
N ARG A 16 9.79 11.95 1.11
CA ARG A 16 11.16 11.51 1.33
C ARG A 16 11.83 11.54 -0.03
N ALA A 17 13.03 12.09 -0.14
CA ALA A 17 13.80 11.97 -1.38
C ALA A 17 13.84 10.49 -1.75
N SER A 18 13.26 10.14 -2.91
CA SER A 18 13.20 8.76 -3.39
C SER A 18 14.61 8.20 -3.37
N THR A 19 14.87 7.25 -2.47
CA THR A 19 16.06 6.45 -2.59
C THR A 19 15.81 5.53 -3.78
N THR A 20 16.48 5.77 -4.91
CA THR A 20 16.36 4.98 -6.13
C THR A 20 16.65 3.48 -5.92
N GLN A 21 16.95 3.07 -4.71
CA GLN A 21 17.32 1.71 -4.31
C GLN A 21 16.23 0.95 -3.56
N GLU A 22 15.13 1.59 -3.14
CA GLU A 22 14.09 0.96 -2.34
C GLU A 22 12.82 0.70 -3.17
N ALA A 23 12.24 -0.50 -3.04
CA ALA A 23 10.95 -0.87 -3.61
C ALA A 23 9.90 -1.03 -2.49
N ALA A 24 8.65 -0.72 -2.78
CA ALA A 24 7.54 -1.04 -1.89
C ALA A 24 6.90 -2.37 -2.29
N ILE A 25 6.67 -3.26 -1.32
CA ILE A 25 5.81 -4.43 -1.51
C ILE A 25 4.51 -4.18 -0.75
N VAL A 26 3.40 -4.17 -1.47
CA VAL A 26 2.06 -3.95 -0.94
C VAL A 26 1.35 -5.29 -0.80
N MET A 27 1.00 -5.65 0.44
CA MET A 27 0.36 -6.90 0.80
C MET A 27 -1.15 -6.74 0.92
N GLY A 28 -1.89 -7.36 0.00
CA GLY A 28 -3.33 -7.54 0.07
C GLY A 28 -3.70 -8.96 0.50
N SER A 29 -5.01 -9.27 0.52
CA SER A 29 -5.55 -10.52 1.06
C SER A 29 -6.20 -11.43 0.00
N GLY A 30 -6.01 -11.18 -1.29
CA GLY A 30 -6.57 -11.97 -2.37
C GLY A 30 -5.59 -13.00 -2.93
N GLY A 31 -6.11 -14.12 -3.44
CA GLY A 31 -5.28 -15.14 -4.08
C GLY A 31 -4.29 -15.80 -3.14
N ASP A 32 -3.04 -15.92 -3.57
CA ASP A 32 -1.93 -16.44 -2.78
C ASP A 32 -0.90 -15.34 -2.47
N PRO A 33 -1.19 -14.45 -1.50
CA PRO A 33 -0.36 -13.30 -1.20
C PRO A 33 1.04 -13.67 -0.70
N PHE A 34 1.20 -14.82 -0.07
CA PHE A 34 2.50 -15.23 0.47
C PHE A 34 3.43 -15.75 -0.62
N ALA A 35 2.94 -16.57 -1.56
CA ALA A 35 3.73 -17.00 -2.70
C ALA A 35 4.15 -15.81 -3.58
N GLU A 36 3.23 -14.86 -3.82
CA GLU A 36 3.54 -13.62 -4.55
C GLU A 36 4.59 -12.76 -3.80
N TYR A 37 4.50 -12.69 -2.48
CA TYR A 37 5.49 -11.98 -1.65
C TYR A 37 6.89 -12.59 -1.77
N GLU A 38 7.01 -13.92 -1.67
CA GLU A 38 8.31 -14.60 -1.78
C GLU A 38 8.93 -14.33 -3.17
N GLN A 39 8.13 -14.37 -4.23
CA GLN A 39 8.57 -14.03 -5.59
C GLN A 39 9.04 -12.56 -5.67
N ALA A 40 8.27 -11.63 -5.09
CA ALA A 40 8.61 -10.20 -5.08
C ALA A 40 9.92 -9.93 -4.32
N ARG A 41 10.06 -10.52 -3.13
CA ARG A 41 11.25 -10.39 -2.30
C ARG A 41 12.50 -10.88 -3.03
N ASP A 42 12.43 -12.08 -3.60
CA ASP A 42 13.55 -12.67 -4.33
C ASP A 42 13.90 -11.87 -5.60
N LEU A 43 12.89 -11.34 -6.28
CA LEU A 43 13.09 -10.47 -7.44
C LEU A 43 13.79 -9.16 -7.05
N CYS A 44 13.34 -8.51 -5.96
CA CYS A 44 13.98 -7.31 -5.43
C CYS A 44 15.45 -7.57 -5.03
N ALA A 45 15.71 -8.70 -4.36
CA ALA A 45 17.07 -9.08 -3.98
C ALA A 45 17.99 -9.25 -5.21
N ARG A 46 17.53 -9.92 -6.27
CA ARG A 46 18.29 -10.05 -7.53
C ARG A 46 18.51 -8.72 -8.24
N ALA A 47 17.55 -7.80 -8.11
CA ALA A 47 17.68 -6.45 -8.67
C ALA A 47 18.55 -5.51 -7.81
N GLY A 48 19.01 -5.96 -6.63
CA GLY A 48 19.79 -5.14 -5.68
C GLY A 48 18.94 -4.08 -4.97
N ARG A 49 17.63 -4.33 -4.80
CA ARG A 49 16.71 -3.42 -4.13
C ARG A 49 16.49 -3.83 -2.67
N THR A 50 16.49 -2.86 -1.77
CA THR A 50 15.87 -3.00 -0.45
C THR A 50 14.35 -2.89 -0.57
N VAL A 51 13.62 -3.38 0.43
CA VAL A 51 12.16 -3.38 0.40
C VAL A 51 11.57 -2.72 1.64
N SER A 52 10.47 -1.98 1.45
CA SER A 52 9.55 -1.57 2.51
C SER A 52 8.20 -2.28 2.34
N ILE A 53 7.67 -2.81 3.43
CA ILE A 53 6.45 -3.62 3.45
C ILE A 53 5.24 -2.79 3.89
N PHE A 54 4.23 -2.74 3.03
CA PHE A 54 2.94 -2.10 3.28
C PHE A 54 1.87 -3.18 3.45
N ALA A 55 1.42 -3.42 4.67
CA ALA A 55 0.41 -4.43 4.96
C ALA A 55 -0.99 -3.82 5.04
N GLY A 56 -1.92 -4.31 4.20
CA GLY A 56 -3.31 -3.87 4.13
C GLY A 56 -4.27 -4.76 4.92
N ASN A 57 -5.16 -4.17 5.74
CA ASN A 57 -6.23 -4.87 6.47
C ASN A 57 -5.74 -6.11 7.26
N ASP A 58 -6.30 -7.30 6.93
CA ASP A 58 -5.98 -8.55 7.63
C ASP A 58 -4.50 -8.92 7.57
N MET A 59 -3.76 -8.43 6.57
CA MET A 59 -2.31 -8.64 6.48
C MET A 59 -1.56 -7.92 7.60
N ILE A 60 -2.13 -6.89 8.22
CA ILE A 60 -1.55 -6.25 9.42
C ILE A 60 -1.38 -7.30 10.54
N GLU A 61 -2.34 -8.20 10.70
CA GLU A 61 -2.29 -9.28 11.70
C GLU A 61 -1.51 -10.49 11.19
N LYS A 62 -1.74 -10.90 9.94
CA LYS A 62 -1.40 -12.24 9.43
C LYS A 62 -0.06 -12.34 8.72
N PHE A 63 0.52 -11.23 8.30
CA PHE A 63 1.81 -11.25 7.62
C PHE A 63 2.93 -11.65 8.59
N PRO A 64 3.67 -12.77 8.33
CA PRO A 64 4.56 -13.38 9.31
C PRO A 64 5.97 -12.76 9.35
N TYR A 65 6.17 -11.65 8.66
CA TYR A 65 7.43 -10.92 8.64
C TYR A 65 7.22 -9.50 9.17
N ASP A 66 8.30 -8.74 9.32
CA ASP A 66 8.23 -7.34 9.70
C ASP A 66 7.47 -6.52 8.65
N ILE A 67 6.66 -5.58 9.13
CA ILE A 67 5.96 -4.60 8.31
C ILE A 67 6.41 -3.19 8.72
N ASP A 68 6.62 -2.33 7.71
CA ASP A 68 7.04 -0.94 7.92
C ASP A 68 5.81 -0.04 8.05
N HIS A 69 4.78 -0.32 7.25
CA HIS A 69 3.56 0.47 7.18
C HIS A 69 2.32 -0.42 7.29
N ALA A 70 1.52 -0.24 8.34
CA ALA A 70 0.16 -0.76 8.41
C ALA A 70 -0.79 0.22 7.75
N VAL A 71 -1.66 -0.24 6.85
CA VAL A 71 -2.56 0.62 6.07
C VAL A 71 -3.97 0.06 6.08
N THR A 72 -4.99 0.89 6.42
CA THR A 72 -6.36 0.39 6.45
C THR A 72 -7.40 1.45 6.14
N LEU A 73 -8.50 1.01 5.51
CA LEU A 73 -9.77 1.74 5.41
C LEU A 73 -10.74 1.39 6.56
N HIS A 74 -10.32 0.50 7.48
CA HIS A 74 -11.08 0.07 8.65
C HIS A 74 -10.31 0.34 9.95
N PRO A 75 -10.10 1.61 10.34
CA PRO A 75 -9.27 1.95 11.50
C PRO A 75 -9.82 1.39 12.82
N ASP A 76 -11.11 1.14 12.91
CA ASP A 76 -11.79 0.47 14.03
C ASP A 76 -11.25 -0.95 14.28
N LYS A 77 -10.74 -1.64 13.26
CA LYS A 77 -10.18 -2.98 13.40
C LYS A 77 -8.73 -3.01 13.89
N LEU A 78 -8.04 -1.88 13.90
CA LEU A 78 -6.65 -1.80 14.37
C LEU A 78 -6.50 -2.23 15.82
N GLN A 79 -7.50 -1.94 16.67
CA GLN A 79 -7.56 -2.40 18.07
C GLN A 79 -7.58 -3.94 18.22
N LEU A 80 -7.90 -4.66 17.15
CA LEU A 80 -7.89 -6.12 17.09
C LEU A 80 -6.59 -6.62 16.47
N TRP A 81 -6.19 -6.09 15.30
CA TRP A 81 -5.06 -6.59 14.51
C TRP A 81 -3.70 -6.33 15.18
N LEU A 82 -3.46 -5.12 15.70
CA LEU A 82 -2.16 -4.78 16.28
C LEU A 82 -1.85 -5.57 17.57
N PRO A 83 -2.78 -5.74 18.53
CA PRO A 83 -2.54 -6.60 19.68
C PRO A 83 -2.31 -8.06 19.30
N ARG A 84 -3.05 -8.60 18.33
CA ARG A 84 -2.89 -9.98 17.86
C ARG A 84 -1.54 -10.18 17.18
N ARG A 85 -1.12 -9.24 16.34
CA ARG A 85 0.21 -9.25 15.74
C ARG A 85 1.31 -9.28 16.80
N ARG A 86 1.20 -8.42 17.82
CA ARG A 86 2.15 -8.40 18.95
C ARG A 86 2.15 -9.72 19.72
N ALA A 87 0.98 -10.29 20.00
CA ALA A 87 0.85 -11.56 20.69
C ALA A 87 1.45 -12.72 19.90
N ALA A 88 1.47 -12.65 18.57
CA ALA A 88 2.13 -13.60 17.69
C ALA A 88 3.67 -13.41 17.62
N GLY A 89 4.23 -12.42 18.31
CA GLY A 89 5.68 -12.17 18.36
C GLY A 89 6.22 -11.32 17.21
N PHE A 90 5.35 -10.73 16.38
CA PHE A 90 5.77 -9.89 15.25
C PHE A 90 5.91 -8.42 15.67
N ASN A 91 6.69 -7.65 14.89
CA ASN A 91 6.82 -6.21 15.11
C ASN A 91 5.46 -5.49 15.03
N VAL A 92 5.30 -4.43 15.81
CA VAL A 92 4.20 -3.48 15.61
C VAL A 92 4.78 -2.30 14.83
N PRO A 93 4.27 -2.02 13.61
CA PRO A 93 4.85 -0.98 12.77
C PRO A 93 4.72 0.39 13.44
N ALA A 94 5.76 1.22 13.27
CA ALA A 94 5.76 2.59 13.77
C ALA A 94 4.82 3.52 12.98
N LYS A 95 4.47 3.12 11.75
CA LYS A 95 3.59 3.87 10.86
C LYS A 95 2.29 3.11 10.60
N VAL A 96 1.19 3.71 11.05
CA VAL A 96 -0.18 3.17 10.90
C VAL A 96 -1.03 4.21 10.20
N TRP A 97 -1.40 3.90 8.97
CA TRP A 97 -2.11 4.78 8.04
C TRP A 97 -3.60 4.46 7.96
N ALA A 98 -4.43 5.50 7.95
CA ALA A 98 -5.85 5.34 7.68
C ALA A 98 -6.38 6.47 6.78
N HIS A 99 -7.60 6.30 6.24
CA HIS A 99 -8.26 7.32 5.42
C HIS A 99 -8.82 8.49 6.24
N ARG A 100 -8.78 8.38 7.57
CA ARG A 100 -9.23 9.40 8.53
C ARG A 100 -8.48 9.24 9.85
N ALA A 101 -8.46 10.28 10.64
CA ALA A 101 -7.98 10.19 12.02
C ALA A 101 -8.82 9.18 12.81
N TYR A 102 -8.16 8.39 13.66
CA TYR A 102 -8.79 7.45 14.57
C TYR A 102 -7.99 7.38 15.85
N GLU A 103 -8.66 7.48 16.98
CA GLU A 103 -8.01 7.63 18.28
C GLU A 103 -7.17 6.40 18.64
N GLY A 104 -5.96 6.64 19.11
CA GLY A 104 -5.07 5.68 19.76
C GLY A 104 -4.18 4.84 18.86
N ALA A 105 -4.58 4.47 17.65
CA ALA A 105 -3.82 3.52 16.84
C ALA A 105 -3.27 4.11 15.53
N VAL A 106 -3.93 5.12 14.96
CA VAL A 106 -3.53 5.74 13.69
C VAL A 106 -2.48 6.81 13.97
N THR A 107 -1.30 6.66 13.35
CA THR A 107 -0.23 7.66 13.46
C THR A 107 -0.32 8.72 12.38
N ASP A 108 -0.77 8.33 11.19
CA ASP A 108 -0.83 9.18 10.01
C ASP A 108 -2.14 8.93 9.24
N TRP A 109 -2.71 9.94 8.61
CA TRP A 109 -3.93 9.78 7.82
C TRP A 109 -3.95 10.68 6.59
N THR A 110 -4.60 10.19 5.52
CA THR A 110 -4.84 10.92 4.29
C THR A 110 -6.09 10.37 3.61
N ARG A 111 -6.74 11.15 2.75
CA ARG A 111 -7.89 10.68 2.00
C ARG A 111 -7.49 9.52 1.08
N ASP A 112 -8.36 8.51 0.99
CA ASP A 112 -8.21 7.43 0.03
C ASP A 112 -8.58 7.88 -1.40
N TRP A 113 -8.34 6.99 -2.36
CA TRP A 113 -8.72 7.18 -3.77
C TRP A 113 -10.04 6.49 -4.12
N ALA A 114 -10.93 6.31 -3.17
CA ALA A 114 -12.24 5.66 -3.34
C ALA A 114 -12.15 4.25 -3.97
N GLY A 115 -11.18 3.47 -3.53
CA GLY A 115 -10.92 2.11 -4.00
C GLY A 115 -10.76 1.12 -2.86
N SER A 116 -10.04 0.04 -3.15
CA SER A 116 -9.70 -0.98 -2.15
C SER A 116 -8.58 -0.49 -1.21
N THR A 117 -8.41 -1.17 -0.08
CA THR A 117 -7.25 -0.94 0.79
C THR A 117 -5.93 -1.18 0.06
N GLY A 118 -5.88 -2.13 -0.89
CA GLY A 118 -4.69 -2.31 -1.75
C GLY A 118 -4.34 -1.06 -2.55
N LEU A 119 -5.34 -0.40 -3.16
CA LEU A 119 -5.13 0.88 -3.85
C LEU A 119 -4.70 1.98 -2.87
N PHE A 120 -5.24 1.99 -1.66
CA PHE A 120 -4.85 2.94 -0.63
C PHE A 120 -3.40 2.74 -0.17
N CYS A 121 -2.94 1.48 -0.03
CA CYS A 121 -1.51 1.19 0.21
C CYS A 121 -0.62 1.73 -0.92
N VAL A 122 -1.00 1.50 -2.18
CA VAL A 122 -0.29 2.02 -3.36
C VAL A 122 -0.22 3.54 -3.33
N LYS A 123 -1.34 4.21 -3.02
CA LYS A 123 -1.38 5.67 -2.84
C LYS A 123 -0.36 6.14 -1.81
N ILE A 124 -0.38 5.54 -0.61
CA ILE A 124 0.57 5.91 0.47
C ILE A 124 2.02 5.70 0.00
N ALA A 125 2.33 4.56 -0.61
CA ALA A 125 3.67 4.30 -1.13
C ALA A 125 4.09 5.35 -2.17
N ARG A 126 3.19 5.75 -3.09
CA ARG A 126 3.45 6.84 -4.05
C ARG A 126 3.70 8.19 -3.36
N GLU A 127 2.88 8.56 -2.39
CA GLU A 127 3.02 9.80 -1.62
C GLU A 127 4.33 9.83 -0.79
N LEU A 128 4.84 8.67 -0.39
CA LEU A 128 6.13 8.52 0.26
C LEU A 128 7.31 8.52 -0.73
N GLY A 129 7.06 8.57 -2.05
CA GLY A 129 8.08 8.69 -3.10
C GLY A 129 8.58 7.36 -3.67
N PHE A 130 7.95 6.23 -3.36
CA PHE A 130 8.31 4.96 -4.00
C PHE A 130 7.97 4.99 -5.49
N VAL A 131 8.95 4.63 -6.31
CA VAL A 131 8.82 4.55 -7.78
C VAL A 131 8.70 3.13 -8.30
N HIS A 132 9.00 2.14 -7.47
CA HIS A 132 8.78 0.72 -7.77
C HIS A 132 7.88 0.14 -6.67
N ILE A 133 6.66 -0.24 -7.04
CA ILE A 133 5.65 -0.75 -6.12
C ILE A 133 5.13 -2.08 -6.66
N ILE A 134 5.24 -3.14 -5.89
CA ILE A 134 4.79 -4.48 -6.26
C ILE A 134 3.56 -4.84 -5.42
N GLY A 135 2.43 -5.07 -6.08
CA GLY A 135 1.21 -5.56 -5.44
C GLY A 135 1.22 -7.08 -5.33
N CYS A 136 1.12 -7.59 -4.11
CA CYS A 136 0.97 -9.01 -3.79
C CYS A 136 -0.38 -9.24 -3.12
N GLY A 137 -1.15 -10.23 -3.59
CA GLY A 137 -2.48 -10.49 -3.07
C GLY A 137 -3.52 -9.41 -3.41
N ILE A 138 -3.40 -8.76 -4.57
CA ILE A 138 -4.31 -7.71 -5.03
C ILE A 138 -4.85 -8.02 -6.45
N PRO A 139 -5.45 -9.19 -6.68
CA PRO A 139 -5.86 -9.62 -8.02
C PRO A 139 -7.02 -8.80 -8.60
N MET A 140 -7.83 -8.16 -7.80
CA MET A 140 -9.00 -7.35 -8.19
C MET A 140 -9.97 -8.08 -9.14
N THR A 141 -10.12 -9.40 -8.98
CA THR A 141 -11.07 -10.25 -9.70
C THR A 141 -12.05 -10.89 -8.73
N LYS A 142 -13.25 -11.22 -9.22
CA LYS A 142 -14.26 -11.92 -8.42
C LYS A 142 -13.90 -13.38 -8.13
N GLU A 143 -13.12 -13.97 -9.02
CA GLU A 143 -12.69 -15.37 -8.97
C GLU A 143 -11.58 -15.59 -7.92
N ALA A 144 -10.87 -14.53 -7.54
CA ALA A 144 -9.85 -14.61 -6.52
C ALA A 144 -10.47 -14.68 -5.14
N ASN A 145 -10.21 -15.76 -4.43
CA ASN A 145 -10.66 -15.94 -3.07
C ASN A 145 -9.84 -15.10 -2.08
N HIS A 146 -10.48 -14.69 -1.02
CA HIS A 146 -9.79 -14.13 0.14
C HIS A 146 -9.00 -15.26 0.83
N PHE A 147 -7.69 -15.08 1.06
CA PHE A 147 -6.81 -16.14 1.55
C PHE A 147 -7.22 -16.76 2.90
N LEU A 148 -7.89 -15.97 3.77
CA LEU A 148 -8.37 -16.47 5.08
C LEU A 148 -9.71 -17.18 5.00
N ARG A 149 -10.57 -16.84 4.05
CA ARG A 149 -11.98 -17.28 4.05
C ARG A 149 -12.28 -18.27 2.96
N ASN A 150 -11.40 -18.38 1.96
CA ASN A 150 -11.64 -19.13 0.73
C ASN A 150 -13.00 -18.79 0.07
N GLU A 151 -13.42 -17.55 0.19
CA GLU A 151 -14.67 -17.03 -0.35
C GLU A 151 -14.38 -16.11 -1.54
N PRO A 152 -15.20 -16.15 -2.60
CA PRO A 152 -15.10 -15.21 -3.70
C PRO A 152 -15.24 -13.76 -3.22
N TRP A 153 -14.44 -12.88 -3.79
CA TRP A 153 -14.52 -11.48 -3.43
C TRP A 153 -15.63 -10.75 -4.19
N SER A 154 -16.85 -10.83 -3.67
CA SER A 154 -18.07 -10.30 -4.31
C SER A 154 -18.03 -8.79 -4.61
N HIS A 155 -17.21 -8.02 -3.89
CA HIS A 155 -17.15 -6.56 -4.00
C HIS A 155 -16.06 -6.04 -4.94
N ALA A 156 -15.30 -6.92 -5.61
CA ALA A 156 -14.18 -6.53 -6.49
C ALA A 156 -14.56 -5.42 -7.48
N ASN A 157 -15.71 -5.56 -8.17
CA ASN A 157 -16.17 -4.58 -9.17
C ASN A 157 -16.41 -3.16 -8.58
N GLY A 158 -16.87 -3.06 -7.33
CA GLY A 158 -17.08 -1.77 -6.67
C GLY A 158 -15.77 -0.98 -6.51
N PHE A 159 -14.66 -1.69 -6.33
CA PHE A 159 -13.35 -1.09 -6.14
C PHE A 159 -12.59 -0.82 -7.44
N LEU A 160 -12.95 -1.50 -8.54
CA LEU A 160 -12.32 -1.27 -9.85
C LEU A 160 -12.45 0.17 -10.33
N ARG A 161 -13.52 0.87 -9.93
CA ARG A 161 -13.69 2.29 -10.29
C ARG A 161 -12.52 3.15 -9.80
N GLY A 162 -12.09 2.97 -8.57
CA GLY A 162 -10.95 3.71 -8.01
C GLY A 162 -9.65 3.35 -8.74
N TRP A 163 -9.40 2.07 -8.98
CA TRP A 163 -8.24 1.63 -9.76
C TRP A 163 -8.21 2.20 -11.17
N ASN A 164 -9.33 2.12 -11.91
CA ASN A 164 -9.43 2.65 -13.27
C ASN A 164 -9.17 4.17 -13.34
N ALA A 165 -9.65 4.92 -12.34
CA ALA A 165 -9.44 6.37 -12.29
C ALA A 165 -7.96 6.78 -12.19
N HIS A 166 -7.11 5.91 -11.60
CA HIS A 166 -5.69 6.18 -11.39
C HIS A 166 -4.75 5.32 -12.25
N LEU A 167 -5.30 4.43 -13.09
CA LEU A 167 -4.53 3.43 -13.83
C LEU A 167 -3.41 4.05 -14.69
N GLY A 168 -3.71 5.13 -15.41
CA GLY A 168 -2.74 5.84 -16.26
C GLY A 168 -1.55 6.37 -15.47
N GLU A 169 -1.82 6.93 -14.29
CA GLU A 169 -0.79 7.44 -13.38
C GLU A 169 0.05 6.31 -12.75
N LEU A 170 -0.59 5.18 -12.45
CA LEU A 170 0.04 4.07 -11.74
C LEU A 170 0.92 3.18 -12.63
N ARG A 171 0.62 3.05 -13.92
CA ARG A 171 1.33 2.13 -14.84
C ARG A 171 2.85 2.25 -14.85
N PRO A 172 3.48 3.42 -14.75
CA PRO A 172 4.93 3.51 -14.67
C PRO A 172 5.50 2.91 -13.39
N TYR A 173 4.76 2.94 -12.29
CA TYR A 173 5.25 2.74 -10.93
C TYR A 173 4.83 1.42 -10.29
N VAL A 174 3.76 0.79 -10.79
CA VAL A 174 3.12 -0.34 -10.12
C VAL A 174 3.13 -1.57 -11.02
N ARG A 175 3.44 -2.72 -10.43
CA ARG A 175 3.32 -4.05 -11.03
C ARG A 175 2.58 -4.99 -10.08
N SER A 176 2.01 -6.07 -10.61
CA SER A 176 1.27 -7.05 -9.82
C SER A 176 1.46 -8.45 -10.39
N TYR A 177 1.20 -9.48 -9.56
CA TYR A 177 1.39 -10.88 -9.98
C TYR A 177 0.12 -11.58 -10.42
N SER A 178 -1.07 -11.05 -10.12
CA SER A 178 -2.29 -11.81 -10.34
C SER A 178 -3.49 -10.95 -10.77
N GLY A 179 -4.41 -11.61 -11.46
CA GLY A 179 -5.72 -11.12 -11.82
C GLY A 179 -5.73 -9.86 -12.67
N TRP A 180 -6.78 -9.06 -12.52
CA TRP A 180 -6.98 -7.83 -13.26
C TRP A 180 -5.83 -6.82 -13.10
N THR A 181 -5.23 -6.73 -11.90
CA THR A 181 -4.11 -5.81 -11.69
C THR A 181 -2.87 -6.24 -12.47
N LEU A 182 -2.60 -7.54 -12.59
CA LEU A 182 -1.55 -8.05 -13.49
C LEU A 182 -1.83 -7.66 -14.96
N GLU A 183 -3.05 -7.88 -15.44
CA GLU A 183 -3.45 -7.56 -16.82
C GLU A 183 -3.28 -6.08 -17.15
N GLN A 184 -3.56 -5.19 -16.20
CA GLN A 184 -3.55 -3.74 -16.41
C GLN A 184 -2.19 -3.07 -16.16
N LEU A 185 -1.42 -3.59 -15.21
CA LEU A 185 -0.19 -2.98 -14.73
C LEU A 185 1.07 -3.74 -15.17
N GLY A 186 0.91 -5.00 -15.54
CA GLY A 186 2.00 -5.89 -15.93
C GLY A 186 2.67 -6.58 -14.74
N GLU A 187 3.45 -7.61 -15.06
CA GLU A 187 4.25 -8.36 -14.09
C GLU A 187 5.51 -7.60 -13.71
N PRO A 188 5.97 -7.67 -12.44
CA PRO A 188 7.25 -7.10 -12.05
C PRO A 188 8.38 -7.93 -12.65
N THR A 189 9.40 -7.23 -13.19
CA THR A 189 10.60 -7.84 -13.76
C THR A 189 11.85 -7.22 -13.17
N GLU A 190 12.95 -7.95 -13.23
CA GLU A 190 14.24 -7.45 -12.77
C GLU A 190 14.70 -6.23 -13.60
N GLN A 191 14.40 -6.24 -14.91
CA GLN A 191 14.68 -5.09 -15.78
C GLN A 191 13.90 -3.86 -15.30
N TRP A 192 12.59 -3.97 -15.08
CA TRP A 192 11.76 -2.86 -14.58
C TRP A 192 12.26 -2.33 -13.23
N LEU A 193 12.65 -3.21 -12.31
CA LEU A 193 13.20 -2.79 -11.02
C LEU A 193 14.54 -2.03 -11.15
N ARG A 194 15.31 -2.28 -12.20
CA ARG A 194 16.59 -1.58 -12.48
C ARG A 194 16.41 -0.28 -13.23
N GLU A 195 15.25 -0.05 -13.83
CA GLU A 195 14.97 1.19 -14.56
C GLU A 195 14.96 2.40 -13.61
N THR A 196 15.52 3.51 -14.08
CA THR A 196 15.42 4.80 -13.39
C THR A 196 14.12 5.47 -13.81
N ILE A 197 13.11 5.41 -12.95
CA ILE A 197 11.84 6.08 -13.17
C ILE A 197 11.96 7.50 -12.61
N VAL A 198 11.90 8.50 -13.48
CA VAL A 198 11.88 9.91 -13.07
C VAL A 198 10.45 10.27 -12.64
N ASP A 199 10.27 10.61 -11.37
CA ASP A 199 8.98 11.05 -10.87
C ASP A 199 8.68 12.47 -11.37
N GLN A 200 7.77 12.58 -12.35
CA GLN A 200 7.38 13.86 -12.94
C GLN A 200 6.61 14.76 -11.96
N HIS A 201 6.08 14.22 -10.86
CA HIS A 201 5.32 14.99 -9.88
C HIS A 201 6.19 15.69 -8.82
N SER A 202 7.44 15.30 -8.65
CA SER A 202 8.35 15.97 -7.70
C SER A 202 8.71 17.42 -8.12
N ASN A 203 8.53 17.78 -9.37
CA ASN A 203 8.86 19.12 -9.89
C ASN A 203 7.76 20.17 -9.75
N LEU A 204 6.50 19.77 -9.45
CA LEU A 204 5.39 20.74 -9.35
C LEU A 204 5.32 21.47 -8.00
N SER A 205 6.00 20.96 -6.96
CA SER A 205 6.01 21.60 -5.63
C SER A 205 7.07 22.70 -5.46
N GLN A 206 8.01 22.87 -6.39
CA GLN A 206 9.06 23.88 -6.28
C GLN A 206 8.73 25.21 -7.00
N THR A 207 7.73 25.24 -7.86
CA THR A 207 7.36 26.46 -8.60
C THR A 207 6.27 27.31 -7.94
N GLY A 208 5.72 26.91 -6.80
CA GLY A 208 4.62 27.57 -6.10
C GLY A 208 5.01 28.55 -4.99
N LEU A 209 6.29 28.85 -4.79
CA LEU A 209 6.75 29.76 -3.73
C LEU A 209 7.55 30.95 -4.30
N ARG A 210 6.93 31.72 -5.20
CA ARG A 210 7.32 33.11 -5.47
C ARG A 210 6.10 33.88 -5.97
N ALA A 211 5.33 34.47 -5.12
CA ALA A 211 4.62 35.72 -5.25
C ALA A 211 4.04 36.14 -3.90
#